data_21c5f56893285b19e5a23530f38e3893
#
_entry.id   21c5f56893285b19e5a23530f38e3893
#
_cell.length_a   1.000
_cell.length_b   1.000
_cell.length_c   1.000
_cell.angle_alpha   90.00
_cell.angle_beta   90.00
_cell.angle_gamma   90.00
#
_symmetry.space_group_name_H-M   'P 1'
#
loop_
_entity.id
_entity.type
_entity.pdbx_description
1 polymer ?
#
loop_
_entity_poly.entity_id
_entity_poly.type
_entity_poly.pdbx_seq_one_letter_code
_entity_poly.pdbx_strand_id
1 'polypeptide(L)'
;SPWTSFGHVAANGAILEAFLEAAAASSSSSSSQPPRLHILDLSNTFCTQWPTLLEALATRSSDDTPHLSITTVVPSAAPSAAAQRVMREIAQRLEKFARLMGVPFSFRAVHHAGDLAELDLDGLDLREGGATTALAINCVNALRGVAPGGARRRDAFVASLRRLEPRVVTVVEEDADLVAASDSDASSEES
;
A
#
# COMPACT_ATOMS: atom_id res chain seq x y z
N SER A 1 16.80 8.79 3.87
CA SER A 1 17.24 9.09 5.23
C SER A 1 17.11 7.86 6.11
N PRO A 2 17.83 7.77 7.24
CA PRO A 2 17.70 6.63 8.16
C PRO A 2 16.27 6.47 8.71
N TRP A 3 15.58 7.58 8.91
CA TRP A 3 14.20 7.58 9.39
C TRP A 3 13.22 7.00 8.38
N THR A 4 13.43 7.24 7.09
CA THR A 4 12.62 6.66 6.03
C THR A 4 12.79 5.14 5.99
N SER A 5 14.03 4.64 6.11
CA SER A 5 14.30 3.20 6.16
C SER A 5 13.66 2.53 7.38
N PHE A 6 13.74 3.16 8.54
CA PHE A 6 13.08 2.68 9.76
C PHE A 6 11.56 2.64 9.58
N GLY A 7 10.99 3.71 9.02
CA GLY A 7 9.56 3.79 8.73
C GLY A 7 9.10 2.70 7.77
N HIS A 8 9.89 2.38 6.74
CA HIS A 8 9.58 1.28 5.82
C HIS A 8 9.56 -0.08 6.50
N VAL A 9 10.50 -0.35 7.40
CA VAL A 9 10.55 -1.60 8.17
C VAL A 9 9.31 -1.75 9.04
N ALA A 10 8.94 -0.71 9.77
CA ALA A 10 7.77 -0.73 10.63
C ALA A 10 6.46 -0.83 9.82
N ALA A 11 6.35 -0.10 8.70
CA ALA A 11 5.20 -0.17 7.81
C ALA A 11 5.05 -1.57 7.20
N ASN A 12 6.14 -2.16 6.71
CA ASN A 12 6.14 -3.52 6.20
C ASN A 12 5.70 -4.53 7.26
N GLY A 13 6.17 -4.37 8.49
CA GLY A 13 5.77 -5.22 9.61
C GLY A 13 4.26 -5.17 9.87
N ALA A 14 3.69 -3.98 9.90
CA ALA A 14 2.25 -3.79 10.11
C ALA A 14 1.42 -4.36 8.94
N ILE A 15 1.84 -4.14 7.71
CA ILE A 15 1.17 -4.66 6.52
C ILE A 15 1.23 -6.20 6.52
N LEU A 16 2.41 -6.76 6.78
CA LEU A 16 2.60 -8.21 6.80
C LEU A 16 1.72 -8.88 7.86
N GLU A 17 1.68 -8.34 9.08
CA GLU A 17 0.84 -8.88 10.15
C GLU A 17 -0.65 -8.84 9.76
N ALA A 18 -1.10 -7.73 9.21
CA ALA A 18 -2.49 -7.60 8.75
C ALA A 18 -2.83 -8.63 7.66
N PHE A 19 -1.92 -8.85 6.73
CA PHE A 19 -2.11 -9.81 5.64
C PHE A 19 -2.08 -11.25 6.13
N LEU A 20 -1.18 -11.60 7.04
CA LEU A 20 -1.12 -12.95 7.62
C LEU A 20 -2.37 -13.27 8.43
N GLU A 21 -2.89 -12.31 9.19
CA GLU A 21 -4.16 -12.47 9.91
C GLU A 21 -5.32 -12.67 8.95
N ALA A 22 -5.40 -11.89 7.88
CA ALA A 22 -6.44 -12.03 6.87
C ALA A 22 -6.35 -13.38 6.14
N ALA A 23 -5.15 -13.81 5.80
CA ALA A 23 -4.91 -15.10 5.16
C ALA A 23 -5.32 -16.27 6.07
N ALA A 24 -5.00 -16.21 7.36
CA ALA A 24 -5.39 -17.20 8.33
C ALA A 24 -6.91 -17.28 8.49
N ALA A 25 -7.59 -16.15 8.54
CA ALA A 25 -9.05 -16.10 8.60
C ALA A 25 -9.70 -16.64 7.32
N SER A 26 -9.10 -16.42 6.18
CA SER A 26 -9.57 -16.92 4.89
C SER A 26 -9.42 -18.44 4.74
N SER A 27 -8.34 -19.02 5.28
CA SER A 27 -8.09 -20.45 5.20
C SER A 27 -9.09 -21.29 6.02
N SER A 28 -9.75 -20.70 7.01
CA SER A 28 -10.81 -21.35 7.78
C SER A 28 -12.17 -21.33 7.08
N SER A 29 -12.30 -20.58 6.00
CA SER A 29 -13.52 -20.61 5.17
C SER A 29 -13.44 -21.74 4.14
N SER A 30 -14.60 -22.18 3.66
CA SER A 30 -14.70 -23.26 2.67
C SER A 30 -14.25 -22.87 1.26
N SER A 31 -13.69 -21.69 1.10
CA SER A 31 -13.13 -21.22 -0.16
C SER A 31 -11.79 -21.90 -0.43
N SER A 32 -11.66 -22.56 -1.56
CA SER A 32 -10.42 -23.20 -2.00
C SER A 32 -9.43 -22.24 -2.67
N GLN A 33 -9.78 -20.95 -2.76
CA GLN A 33 -8.96 -19.98 -3.45
C GLN A 33 -7.95 -19.33 -2.51
N PRO A 34 -6.70 -19.14 -2.96
CA PRO A 34 -5.71 -18.41 -2.15
C PRO A 34 -6.15 -16.97 -1.90
N PRO A 35 -5.77 -16.41 -0.74
CA PRO A 35 -6.09 -15.02 -0.42
C PRO A 35 -5.53 -14.06 -1.48
N ARG A 36 -6.27 -12.99 -1.76
CA ARG A 36 -5.83 -11.90 -2.62
C ARG A 36 -5.61 -10.66 -1.77
N LEU A 37 -4.36 -10.26 -1.69
CA LEU A 37 -3.92 -9.13 -0.90
C LEU A 37 -3.64 -7.96 -1.83
N HIS A 38 -4.10 -6.77 -1.47
CA HIS A 38 -3.91 -5.58 -2.28
C HIS A 38 -3.30 -4.46 -1.45
N ILE A 39 -2.29 -3.78 -1.98
CA ILE A 39 -1.71 -2.59 -1.40
C ILE A 39 -2.01 -1.39 -2.29
N LEU A 40 -2.63 -0.37 -1.72
CA LEU A 40 -2.65 0.96 -2.30
C LEU A 40 -1.44 1.72 -1.78
N ASP A 41 -0.51 2.03 -2.67
CA ASP A 41 0.73 2.71 -2.33
C ASP A 41 0.68 4.18 -2.74
N LEU A 42 0.56 5.05 -1.75
CA LEU A 42 0.55 6.49 -1.91
C LEU A 42 1.91 7.10 -1.55
N SER A 43 2.96 6.31 -1.61
CA SER A 43 4.31 6.77 -1.28
C SER A 43 4.99 7.37 -2.51
N ASN A 44 5.98 8.20 -2.25
CA ASN A 44 6.82 8.81 -3.30
C ASN A 44 8.25 8.25 -3.23
N THR A 45 8.38 6.94 -3.01
CA THR A 45 9.66 6.28 -2.75
C THR A 45 10.09 5.30 -3.84
N PHE A 46 9.50 5.36 -5.03
CA PHE A 46 9.80 4.47 -6.15
C PHE A 46 9.71 2.98 -5.81
N CYS A 47 8.80 2.63 -4.89
CA CYS A 47 8.50 1.24 -4.55
C CYS A 47 9.68 0.45 -3.96
N THR A 48 10.63 1.11 -3.33
CA THR A 48 11.80 0.49 -2.72
C THR A 48 11.47 -0.38 -1.50
N GLN A 49 10.28 -0.22 -0.96
CA GLN A 49 9.78 -0.94 0.21
C GLN A 49 9.38 -2.39 -0.10
N TRP A 50 8.96 -2.68 -1.32
CA TRP A 50 8.20 -3.89 -1.63
C TRP A 50 9.02 -5.17 -1.79
N PRO A 51 10.28 -5.15 -2.26
CA PRO A 51 11.08 -6.38 -2.29
C PRO A 51 11.19 -7.06 -0.92
N THR A 52 11.41 -6.29 0.13
CA THR A 52 11.50 -6.81 1.50
C THR A 52 10.17 -7.42 1.96
N LEU A 53 9.04 -6.77 1.63
CA LEU A 53 7.72 -7.31 1.94
C LEU A 53 7.43 -8.61 1.18
N LEU A 54 7.76 -8.68 -0.10
CA LEU A 54 7.61 -9.88 -0.92
C LEU A 54 8.39 -11.05 -0.34
N GLU A 55 9.63 -10.82 0.04
CA GLU A 55 10.47 -11.85 0.68
C GLU A 55 9.85 -12.34 1.99
N ALA A 56 9.41 -11.41 2.84
CA ALA A 56 8.81 -11.75 4.12
C ALA A 56 7.49 -12.52 3.94
N LEU A 57 6.68 -12.12 2.98
CA LEU A 57 5.42 -12.80 2.66
C LEU A 57 5.67 -14.23 2.17
N ALA A 58 6.64 -14.41 1.28
CA ALA A 58 7.03 -15.73 0.78
C ALA A 58 7.55 -16.65 1.89
N THR A 59 8.37 -16.08 2.79
CA THR A 59 8.99 -16.85 3.88
C THR A 59 7.99 -17.26 4.94
N ARG A 60 7.02 -16.40 5.24
CA ARG A 60 6.06 -16.62 6.34
C ARG A 60 4.72 -17.21 5.90
N SER A 61 4.48 -17.32 4.61
CA SER A 61 3.27 -17.98 4.11
C SER A 61 3.38 -19.49 4.21
N SER A 62 2.26 -20.12 4.58
CA SER A 62 2.14 -21.58 4.54
C SER A 62 1.83 -22.05 3.11
N ASP A 63 1.30 -23.26 2.95
CA ASP A 63 1.17 -23.97 1.67
C ASP A 63 0.51 -23.20 0.52
N ASP A 64 -0.41 -22.26 0.84
CA ASP A 64 -1.09 -21.44 -0.16
C ASP A 64 -0.53 -20.02 -0.16
N THR A 65 0.43 -19.76 -1.05
CA THR A 65 0.99 -18.43 -1.20
C THR A 65 -0.08 -17.46 -1.70
N PRO A 66 -0.36 -16.37 -0.97
CA PRO A 66 -1.37 -15.42 -1.42
C PRO A 66 -0.93 -14.67 -2.66
N HIS A 67 -1.90 -14.19 -3.43
CA HIS A 67 -1.67 -13.26 -4.52
C HIS A 67 -1.49 -11.86 -3.96
N LEU A 68 -0.47 -11.16 -4.39
CA LEU A 68 -0.24 -9.77 -4.01
C LEU A 68 -0.40 -8.85 -5.21
N SER A 69 -1.25 -7.85 -5.09
CA SER A 69 -1.40 -6.77 -6.06
C SER A 69 -0.98 -5.46 -5.43
N ILE A 70 -0.26 -4.63 -6.16
CA ILE A 70 0.10 -3.28 -5.73
C ILE A 70 -0.39 -2.27 -6.77
N THR A 71 -1.14 -1.29 -6.31
CA THR A 71 -1.48 -0.09 -7.06
C THR A 71 -0.70 1.07 -6.46
N THR A 72 0.26 1.61 -7.19
CA THR A 72 1.00 2.79 -6.76
C THR A 72 0.49 4.04 -7.47
N VAL A 73 0.36 5.13 -6.74
CA VAL A 73 -0.07 6.41 -7.29
C VAL A 73 1.15 7.30 -7.48
N VAL A 74 1.39 7.68 -8.72
CA VAL A 74 2.51 8.52 -9.10
C VAL A 74 2.03 9.97 -9.26
N PRO A 75 2.61 10.93 -8.54
CA PRO A 75 2.21 12.33 -8.63
C PRO A 75 2.75 12.96 -9.93
N SER A 76 1.98 12.87 -11.00
CA SER A 76 2.38 13.42 -12.29
C SER A 76 1.16 13.67 -13.17
N ALA A 77 1.07 14.86 -13.73
CA ALA A 77 -0.01 15.25 -14.64
C ALA A 77 0.08 14.55 -15.99
N ALA A 78 1.28 14.52 -16.53
CA ALA A 78 1.57 13.88 -17.81
C ALA A 78 2.97 13.27 -17.68
N PRO A 79 3.05 11.96 -17.49
CA PRO A 79 4.35 11.34 -17.32
C PRO A 79 5.18 11.52 -18.59
N SER A 80 6.41 12.02 -18.45
CA SER A 80 7.36 12.06 -19.54
C SER A 80 7.67 10.63 -20.00
N ALA A 81 8.20 10.48 -21.21
CA ALA A 81 8.65 9.18 -21.69
C ALA A 81 9.68 8.55 -20.75
N ALA A 82 10.55 9.38 -20.17
CA ALA A 82 11.53 8.91 -19.18
C ALA A 82 10.87 8.42 -17.89
N ALA A 83 9.87 9.12 -17.35
CA ALA A 83 9.16 8.70 -16.17
C ALA A 83 8.38 7.40 -16.39
N GLN A 84 7.74 7.25 -17.55
CA GLN A 84 7.07 6.01 -17.92
C GLN A 84 8.04 4.84 -18.01
N ARG A 85 9.23 5.07 -18.55
CA ARG A 85 10.28 4.06 -18.63
C ARG A 85 10.74 3.60 -17.26
N VAL A 86 10.96 4.55 -16.33
CA VAL A 86 11.35 4.25 -14.96
C VAL A 86 10.29 3.38 -14.29
N MET A 87 9.02 3.71 -14.43
CA MET A 87 7.92 2.92 -13.84
C MET A 87 7.83 1.51 -14.45
N ARG A 88 8.07 1.37 -15.75
CA ARG A 88 8.12 0.05 -16.38
C ARG A 88 9.27 -0.78 -15.84
N GLU A 89 10.44 -0.19 -15.65
CA GLU A 89 11.60 -0.89 -15.07
C GLU A 89 11.33 -1.33 -13.64
N ILE A 90 10.71 -0.47 -12.83
CA ILE A 90 10.30 -0.82 -11.46
C ILE A 90 9.33 -2.01 -11.48
N ALA A 91 8.30 -1.94 -12.31
CA ALA A 91 7.33 -3.02 -12.47
C ALA A 91 8.01 -4.34 -12.85
N GLN A 92 8.89 -4.32 -13.83
CA GLN A 92 9.60 -5.50 -14.29
C GLN A 92 10.49 -6.12 -13.21
N ARG A 93 11.18 -5.27 -12.43
CA ARG A 93 12.03 -5.74 -11.33
C ARG A 93 11.20 -6.39 -10.23
N LEU A 94 10.10 -5.77 -9.84
CA LEU A 94 9.21 -6.32 -8.82
C LEU A 94 8.57 -7.64 -9.28
N GLU A 95 8.11 -7.71 -10.51
CA GLU A 95 7.51 -8.92 -11.08
C GLU A 95 8.53 -10.06 -11.15
N LYS A 96 9.75 -9.76 -11.56
CA LYS A 96 10.84 -10.74 -11.60
C LYS A 96 11.19 -11.23 -10.20
N PHE A 97 11.30 -10.33 -9.25
CA PHE A 97 11.58 -10.67 -7.86
C PHE A 97 10.46 -11.52 -7.24
N ALA A 98 9.20 -11.15 -7.49
CA ALA A 98 8.06 -11.93 -7.03
C ALA A 98 8.07 -13.36 -7.60
N ARG A 99 8.41 -13.52 -8.89
CA ARG A 99 8.56 -14.84 -9.49
C ARG A 99 9.67 -15.66 -8.81
N LEU A 100 10.79 -15.03 -8.49
CA LEU A 100 11.89 -15.68 -7.76
C LEU A 100 11.46 -16.12 -6.37
N MET A 101 10.62 -15.34 -5.73
CA MET A 101 10.08 -15.66 -4.40
C MET A 101 8.87 -16.62 -4.44
N GLY A 102 8.34 -16.90 -5.61
CA GLY A 102 7.17 -17.77 -5.75
C GLY A 102 5.85 -17.10 -5.33
N VAL A 103 5.75 -15.79 -5.40
CA VAL A 103 4.55 -15.03 -5.06
C VAL A 103 3.85 -14.60 -6.33
N PRO A 104 2.61 -15.04 -6.60
CA PRO A 104 1.80 -14.48 -7.68
C PRO A 104 1.59 -12.98 -7.44
N PHE A 105 1.94 -12.17 -8.43
CA PHE A 105 2.09 -10.74 -8.22
C PHE A 105 1.59 -9.95 -9.43
N SER A 106 0.92 -8.84 -9.16
CA SER A 106 0.60 -7.84 -10.17
C SER A 106 0.91 -6.44 -9.66
N PHE A 107 1.33 -5.58 -10.57
CA PHE A 107 1.71 -4.20 -10.26
C PHE A 107 1.07 -3.25 -11.25
N ARG A 108 0.52 -2.17 -10.75
CA ARG A 108 -0.11 -1.13 -11.56
C ARG A 108 0.31 0.25 -11.03
N ALA A 109 0.75 1.12 -11.94
CA ALA A 109 1.01 2.52 -11.65
C ALA A 109 -0.14 3.37 -12.18
N VAL A 110 -0.65 4.27 -11.35
CA VAL A 110 -1.69 5.24 -11.70
C VAL A 110 -1.11 6.63 -11.53
N HIS A 111 -1.20 7.43 -12.59
CA HIS A 111 -0.72 8.81 -12.57
C HIS A 111 -1.86 9.73 -12.13
N HIS A 112 -1.59 10.56 -11.14
CA HIS A 112 -2.53 11.54 -10.63
C HIS A 112 -1.86 12.90 -10.49
N ALA A 113 -2.43 13.90 -11.14
CA ALA A 113 -1.98 15.28 -11.03
C ALA A 113 -2.77 16.00 -9.95
N GLY A 114 -2.06 16.84 -9.18
CA GLY A 114 -2.68 17.70 -8.21
C GLY A 114 -2.86 17.05 -6.85
N ASP A 115 -3.87 17.51 -6.13
CA ASP A 115 -4.09 17.14 -4.74
C ASP A 115 -4.53 15.67 -4.61
N LEU A 116 -3.87 14.91 -3.76
CA LEU A 116 -4.25 13.53 -3.46
C LEU A 116 -5.69 13.42 -2.92
N ALA A 117 -6.18 14.47 -2.26
CA ALA A 117 -7.55 14.49 -1.76
C ALA A 117 -8.60 14.45 -2.90
N GLU A 118 -8.21 14.77 -4.13
CA GLU A 118 -9.06 14.74 -5.32
C GLU A 118 -8.97 13.40 -6.08
N LEU A 119 -8.14 12.48 -5.61
CA LEU A 119 -8.01 11.17 -6.24
C LEU A 119 -9.33 10.39 -6.12
N ASP A 120 -9.81 9.88 -7.25
CA ASP A 120 -10.97 8.99 -7.28
C ASP A 120 -10.57 7.60 -6.81
N LEU A 121 -10.74 7.35 -5.52
CA LEU A 121 -10.38 6.08 -4.90
C LEU A 121 -11.24 4.92 -5.39
N ASP A 122 -12.52 5.17 -5.64
CA ASP A 122 -13.43 4.13 -6.12
C ASP A 122 -13.08 3.68 -7.54
N GLY A 123 -12.58 4.60 -8.37
CA GLY A 123 -12.14 4.30 -9.73
C GLY A 123 -10.87 3.44 -9.81
N LEU A 124 -10.16 3.23 -8.70
CA LEU A 124 -8.94 2.42 -8.69
C LEU A 124 -9.19 0.91 -8.68
N ASP A 125 -10.43 0.47 -8.47
CA ASP A 125 -10.80 -0.95 -8.38
C ASP A 125 -9.88 -1.76 -7.43
N LEU A 126 -9.70 -1.25 -6.22
CA LEU A 126 -8.82 -1.86 -5.22
C LEU A 126 -9.38 -3.18 -4.68
N ARG A 127 -10.67 -3.40 -4.81
CA ARG A 127 -11.33 -4.64 -4.39
C ARG A 127 -11.37 -5.71 -5.48
N GLU A 128 -10.91 -5.39 -6.68
CA GLU A 128 -10.83 -6.32 -7.80
C GLU A 128 -12.16 -7.07 -8.06
N GLY A 129 -13.25 -6.31 -8.12
CA GLY A 129 -14.58 -6.87 -8.28
C GLY A 129 -15.07 -7.71 -7.10
N GLY A 130 -14.53 -7.48 -5.91
CA GLY A 130 -14.86 -8.24 -4.70
C GLY A 130 -13.92 -9.41 -4.41
N ALA A 131 -12.90 -9.62 -5.24
CA ALA A 131 -11.95 -10.73 -5.04
C ALA A 131 -10.88 -10.43 -3.99
N THR A 132 -10.64 -9.15 -3.65
CA THR A 132 -9.62 -8.78 -2.66
C THR A 132 -10.03 -9.21 -1.26
N THR A 133 -9.22 -10.07 -0.65
CA THR A 133 -9.41 -10.56 0.72
C THR A 133 -9.05 -9.49 1.74
N ALA A 134 -7.95 -8.77 1.52
CA ALA A 134 -7.49 -7.72 2.41
C ALA A 134 -6.81 -6.59 1.64
N LEU A 135 -7.08 -5.36 2.05
CA LEU A 135 -6.50 -4.15 1.52
C LEU A 135 -5.63 -3.50 2.59
N ALA A 136 -4.42 -3.10 2.23
CA ALA A 136 -3.57 -2.21 3.01
C ALA A 136 -3.35 -0.91 2.25
N ILE A 137 -3.26 0.19 2.98
CA ILE A 137 -2.94 1.49 2.39
C ILE A 137 -1.65 1.99 3.01
N ASN A 138 -0.69 2.30 2.15
CA ASN A 138 0.63 2.74 2.57
C ASN A 138 0.88 4.17 2.15
N CYS A 139 1.13 5.04 3.12
CA CYS A 139 1.37 6.47 2.92
C CYS A 139 2.75 6.84 3.45
N VAL A 140 3.71 7.05 2.58
CA VAL A 140 5.04 7.54 2.95
C VAL A 140 5.20 8.94 2.37
N ASN A 141 5.28 9.94 3.23
CA ASN A 141 5.29 11.36 2.86
C ASN A 141 4.10 11.78 1.98
N ALA A 142 3.02 11.01 2.01
CA ALA A 142 1.86 11.24 1.16
C ALA A 142 1.01 12.43 1.61
N LEU A 143 0.99 12.72 2.90
CA LEU A 143 0.19 13.83 3.44
C LEU A 143 0.66 15.20 2.93
N ARG A 144 1.89 15.30 2.45
CA ARG A 144 2.41 16.49 1.77
C ARG A 144 1.75 16.73 0.40
N GLY A 145 1.22 15.66 -0.20
CA GLY A 145 0.46 15.73 -1.45
C GLY A 145 -0.99 16.19 -1.26
N VAL A 146 -1.43 16.36 -0.02
CA VAL A 146 -2.70 16.99 0.31
C VAL A 146 -2.47 18.50 0.40
N ALA A 147 -3.19 19.27 -0.40
CA ALA A 147 -2.99 20.71 -0.51
C ALA A 147 -3.10 21.42 0.84
N PRO A 148 -2.42 22.56 1.01
CA PRO A 148 -2.42 23.30 2.26
C PRO A 148 -3.84 23.69 2.66
N GLY A 149 -4.31 23.15 3.74
CA GLY A 149 -5.64 23.33 4.31
C GLY A 149 -5.64 22.88 5.78
N GLY A 150 -4.44 22.60 6.30
CA GLY A 150 -4.24 22.24 7.69
C GLY A 150 -4.67 20.82 8.04
N ALA A 151 -4.75 20.56 9.35
CA ALA A 151 -5.06 19.26 9.91
C ALA A 151 -6.44 18.74 9.47
N ARG A 152 -7.43 19.62 9.33
CA ARG A 152 -8.77 19.26 8.92
C ARG A 152 -8.82 18.58 7.54
N ARG A 153 -8.04 19.07 6.60
CA ARG A 153 -7.97 18.51 5.25
C ARG A 153 -7.24 17.16 5.23
N ARG A 154 -6.20 17.03 6.02
CA ARG A 154 -5.49 15.76 6.21
C ARG A 154 -6.38 14.71 6.86
N ASP A 155 -7.12 15.08 7.90
CA ASP A 155 -8.05 14.20 8.58
C ASP A 155 -9.18 13.74 7.65
N ALA A 156 -9.70 14.63 6.81
CA ALA A 156 -10.70 14.29 5.80
C ALA A 156 -10.15 13.30 4.77
N PHE A 157 -8.90 13.47 4.35
CA PHE A 157 -8.23 12.54 3.45
C PHE A 157 -8.06 11.17 4.09
N VAL A 158 -7.54 11.09 5.30
CA VAL A 158 -7.40 9.83 6.04
C VAL A 158 -8.76 9.17 6.25
N ALA A 159 -9.80 9.93 6.57
CA ALA A 159 -11.15 9.41 6.70
C ALA A 159 -11.67 8.82 5.38
N SER A 160 -11.33 9.42 4.23
CA SER A 160 -11.70 8.87 2.93
C SER A 160 -10.98 7.55 2.62
N LEU A 161 -9.73 7.40 3.04
CA LEU A 161 -9.01 6.13 2.93
C LEU A 161 -9.66 5.03 3.78
N ARG A 162 -10.12 5.37 4.98
CA ARG A 162 -10.78 4.42 5.89
C ARG A 162 -12.11 3.91 5.35
N ARG A 163 -12.81 4.71 4.57
CA ARG A 163 -14.07 4.27 3.93
C ARG A 163 -13.87 3.12 2.96
N LEU A 164 -12.64 2.89 2.50
CA LEU A 164 -12.29 1.71 1.70
C LEU A 164 -12.18 0.43 2.55
N GLU A 165 -12.34 0.54 3.85
CA GLU A 165 -12.26 -0.57 4.81
C GLU A 165 -10.93 -1.35 4.74
N PRO A 166 -9.79 -0.65 4.77
CA PRO A 166 -8.50 -1.34 4.78
C PRO A 166 -8.27 -2.07 6.09
N ARG A 167 -7.53 -3.16 6.05
CA ARG A 167 -7.05 -3.85 7.24
C ARG A 167 -6.06 -3.00 8.02
N VAL A 168 -5.26 -2.22 7.33
CA VAL A 168 -4.25 -1.35 7.92
C VAL A 168 -4.00 -0.15 7.01
N VAL A 169 -3.77 0.99 7.63
CA VAL A 169 -3.25 2.19 6.97
C VAL A 169 -1.93 2.52 7.66
N THR A 170 -0.84 2.52 6.90
CA THR A 170 0.47 2.90 7.41
C THR A 170 0.81 4.31 6.95
N VAL A 171 1.23 5.15 7.88
CA VAL A 171 1.60 6.53 7.60
C VAL A 171 3.00 6.79 8.11
N VAL A 172 3.89 7.19 7.23
CA VAL A 172 5.27 7.56 7.55
C VAL A 172 5.51 8.96 7.01
N GLU A 173 5.85 9.90 7.89
CA GLU A 173 6.24 11.25 7.53
C GLU A 173 7.68 11.51 7.97
N GLU A 174 8.43 12.26 7.16
CA GLU A 174 9.86 12.45 7.36
C GLU A 174 10.19 13.22 8.64
N ASP A 175 9.31 14.12 9.07
CA ASP A 175 9.43 14.94 10.27
C ASP A 175 8.46 14.53 11.37
N ALA A 176 7.88 13.34 11.28
CA ALA A 176 6.88 12.86 12.20
C ALA A 176 7.15 11.42 12.62
N ASP A 177 6.50 11.02 13.70
CA ASP A 177 6.55 9.65 14.16
C ASP A 177 5.81 8.71 13.20
N LEU A 178 6.25 7.46 13.16
CA LEU A 178 5.54 6.41 12.46
C LEU A 178 4.19 6.15 13.13
N VAL A 179 3.12 6.27 12.37
CA VAL A 179 1.78 5.91 12.82
C VAL A 179 1.28 4.72 12.03
N ALA A 180 1.06 3.61 12.72
CA ALA A 180 0.32 2.47 12.18
C ALA A 180 -1.06 2.48 12.83
N ALA A 181 -2.12 2.74 12.05
CA ALA A 181 -3.48 2.71 12.56
C ALA A 181 -4.16 1.43 12.08
N SER A 182 -4.58 0.58 13.01
CA SER A 182 -5.56 -0.46 12.73
C SER A 182 -6.97 0.12 12.80
N ASP A 183 -7.98 -0.58 12.27
CA ASP A 183 -9.38 -0.12 12.21
C ASP A 183 -9.96 0.35 13.56
N SER A 184 -9.33 0.04 14.68
CA SER A 184 -9.85 0.30 16.01
C SER A 184 -9.26 1.52 16.70
N ASP A 185 -8.11 2.06 16.26
CA ASP A 185 -7.43 3.13 16.97
C ASP A 185 -6.97 4.24 16.06
N ALA A 186 -7.89 5.10 15.77
CA ALA A 186 -7.60 6.38 15.20
C ALA A 186 -7.63 7.46 16.27
N SER A 187 -6.84 7.33 17.26
CA SER A 187 -6.55 8.49 18.07
C SER A 187 -5.51 9.33 17.36
N SER A 188 -5.99 10.33 16.70
CA SER A 188 -5.25 11.52 16.41
C SER A 188 -4.69 12.06 17.71
N GLU A 189 -3.41 12.08 17.90
CA GLU A 189 -2.75 13.02 18.77
C GLU A 189 -1.84 13.84 17.87
N GLU A 190 -2.29 15.01 17.56
CA GLU A 190 -2.11 16.26 18.24
C GLU A 190 -0.67 16.63 18.58
N SER A 191 -0.27 17.57 17.91
CA SER A 191 0.01 18.92 18.40
C SER A 191 0.72 19.71 17.35
#